data_d0266a67ad3e4ca2fcafe77304d60613
#
_entry.id   d0266a67ad3e4ca2fcafe77304d60613
#
_cell.length_a   1.000
_cell.length_b   1.000
_cell.length_c   1.000
_cell.angle_alpha   90.00
_cell.angle_beta   90.00
_cell.angle_gamma   90.00
#
_symmetry.space_group_name_H-M   'P 1'
#
loop_
_entity.id
_entity.type
_entity.pdbx_description
1 polymer ?
#
loop_
_entity_poly.entity_id
_entity_poly.type
_entity_poly.pdbx_seq_one_letter_code
_entity_poly.pdbx_strand_id
1 'polypeptide(L)'
;MVEYWHWHTLHFGTETSWGGVLPHAGHPGRTYDELRQVGDEFRRAGRLVAGCRPDAEVAFLYSLPNRWLMQKYPPLAAAGGGPDPRAYDGIFGPFYRGAFDAGLSSRILHSQKATTTHPAEFAASHPLLVVPGHYMSPDHLLDWLADYAAAGGHLVIGPRTGYADHEARARTGTV
;
A
#
# COMPACT_ATOMS: atom_id res chain seq x y z
N MET A 1 4.04 -15.35 5.11
CA MET A 1 5.10 -15.44 6.16
C MET A 1 4.53 -14.83 7.42
N VAL A 2 4.79 -15.42 8.57
CA VAL A 2 4.44 -14.87 9.89
C VAL A 2 5.74 -14.69 10.66
N GLU A 3 5.95 -13.52 11.21
CA GLU A 3 7.13 -13.18 12.01
C GLU A 3 6.68 -12.74 13.39
N TYR A 4 7.41 -13.18 14.42
CA TYR A 4 7.16 -12.78 15.79
C TYR A 4 8.27 -11.85 16.26
N TRP A 5 7.90 -10.74 16.83
CA TRP A 5 8.78 -9.82 17.52
C TRP A 5 8.61 -10.01 19.01
N HIS A 6 9.62 -10.35 19.71
CA HIS A 6 10.95 -10.84 19.36
C HIS A 6 11.18 -12.20 20.06
N TRP A 7 12.29 -12.90 19.72
CA TRP A 7 12.51 -14.24 20.26
C TRP A 7 12.72 -14.25 21.79
N HIS A 8 13.53 -13.34 22.30
CA HIS A 8 13.94 -13.29 23.70
C HIS A 8 13.56 -11.94 24.30
N THR A 9 12.90 -11.93 25.45
CA THR A 9 12.57 -10.68 26.16
C THR A 9 13.86 -9.95 26.56
N LEU A 10 13.97 -8.67 26.22
CA LEU A 10 15.17 -7.87 26.41
C LEU A 10 15.44 -7.62 27.90
N HIS A 11 16.72 -7.68 28.32
CA HIS A 11 17.12 -7.46 29.70
C HIS A 11 17.36 -5.97 30.05
N PHE A 12 17.50 -5.12 29.02
CA PHE A 12 17.77 -3.69 29.20
C PHE A 12 17.22 -2.89 28.02
N GLY A 13 17.11 -1.58 28.21
CA GLY A 13 16.47 -0.68 27.25
C GLY A 13 15.00 -0.43 27.58
N THR A 14 14.27 0.18 26.67
CA THR A 14 12.87 0.59 26.87
C THR A 14 11.88 -0.55 26.75
N GLU A 15 12.28 -1.67 26.13
CA GLU A 15 11.38 -2.79 25.81
C GLU A 15 11.55 -3.99 26.76
N THR A 16 12.03 -3.77 27.96
CA THR A 16 12.19 -4.83 28.97
C THR A 16 10.86 -5.40 29.48
N SER A 17 9.77 -4.66 29.34
CA SER A 17 8.41 -5.07 29.72
C SER A 17 7.64 -5.79 28.63
N TRP A 18 8.14 -5.79 27.39
CA TRP A 18 7.48 -6.46 26.27
C TRP A 18 7.80 -7.95 26.25
N GLY A 19 6.77 -8.76 26.04
CA GLY A 19 6.93 -10.21 26.01
C GLY A 19 7.58 -10.71 24.72
N GLY A 20 8.79 -11.23 24.81
CA GLY A 20 9.34 -12.10 23.77
C GLY A 20 8.69 -13.49 23.81
N VAL A 21 9.01 -14.32 22.83
CA VAL A 21 8.62 -15.75 22.83
C VAL A 21 9.18 -16.47 24.06
N LEU A 22 10.42 -16.16 24.42
CA LEU A 22 11.03 -16.60 25.67
C LEU A 22 11.01 -15.48 26.71
N PRO A 23 10.69 -15.79 27.98
CA PRO A 23 10.79 -14.83 29.08
C PRO A 23 12.25 -14.46 29.38
N HIS A 24 12.48 -13.51 30.28
CA HIS A 24 13.83 -13.11 30.70
C HIS A 24 14.71 -14.28 31.15
N ALA A 25 14.12 -15.29 31.82
CA ALA A 25 14.84 -16.47 32.23
C ALA A 25 15.31 -17.39 31.08
N GLY A 26 14.90 -17.12 29.85
CA GLY A 26 15.32 -17.87 28.67
C GLY A 26 14.74 -19.28 28.54
N HIS A 27 13.89 -19.71 29.46
CA HIS A 27 13.29 -21.04 29.43
C HIS A 27 11.94 -21.03 28.69
N PRO A 28 11.64 -22.05 27.85
CA PRO A 28 10.33 -22.22 27.25
C PRO A 28 9.22 -22.22 28.30
N GLY A 29 8.17 -21.47 28.05
CA GLY A 29 6.99 -21.39 28.90
C GLY A 29 5.72 -21.41 28.05
N ARG A 30 4.59 -21.01 28.63
CA ARG A 30 3.27 -21.04 27.99
C ARG A 30 3.27 -20.39 26.60
N THR A 31 3.86 -19.20 26.44
CA THR A 31 3.94 -18.49 25.14
C THR A 31 4.69 -19.32 24.11
N TYR A 32 5.78 -19.96 24.49
CA TYR A 32 6.54 -20.83 23.59
C TYR A 32 5.70 -22.04 23.16
N ASP A 33 4.98 -22.68 24.09
CA ASP A 33 4.15 -23.83 23.77
C ASP A 33 2.97 -23.47 22.87
N GLU A 34 2.32 -22.34 23.10
CA GLU A 34 1.26 -21.82 22.24
C GLU A 34 1.80 -21.52 20.84
N LEU A 35 2.96 -20.88 20.73
CA LEU A 35 3.60 -20.61 19.43
C LEU A 35 4.01 -21.87 18.68
N ARG A 36 4.48 -22.88 19.40
CA ARG A 36 4.77 -24.20 18.81
C ARG A 36 3.51 -24.80 18.19
N GLN A 37 2.39 -24.78 18.93
CA GLN A 37 1.10 -25.27 18.43
C GLN A 37 0.66 -24.50 17.19
N VAL A 38 0.68 -23.18 17.22
CA VAL A 38 0.34 -22.30 16.07
C VAL A 38 1.26 -22.60 14.89
N GLY A 39 2.57 -22.78 15.13
CA GLY A 39 3.53 -23.14 14.10
C GLY A 39 3.23 -24.51 13.44
N ASP A 40 2.75 -25.47 14.21
CA ASP A 40 2.30 -26.77 13.68
C ASP A 40 1.02 -26.62 12.84
N GLU A 41 0.09 -25.79 13.26
CA GLU A 41 -1.12 -25.47 12.49
C GLU A 41 -0.77 -24.77 11.17
N PHE A 42 0.12 -23.78 11.17
CA PHE A 42 0.59 -23.13 9.94
C PHE A 42 1.32 -24.08 9.00
N ARG A 43 2.10 -25.04 9.52
CA ARG A 43 2.74 -26.05 8.67
C ARG A 43 1.73 -26.94 7.95
N ARG A 44 0.62 -27.28 8.61
CA ARG A 44 -0.48 -28.04 7.99
C ARG A 44 -1.27 -27.21 7.00
N ALA A 45 -1.72 -26.01 7.43
CA ALA A 45 -2.52 -25.10 6.61
C ALA A 45 -1.71 -24.47 5.45
N GLY A 46 -0.42 -24.23 5.66
CA GLY A 46 0.45 -23.59 4.68
C GLY A 46 0.50 -24.29 3.33
N ARG A 47 0.37 -25.61 3.30
CA ARG A 47 0.29 -26.39 2.05
C ARG A 47 -0.98 -26.09 1.24
N LEU A 48 -2.07 -25.74 1.93
CA LEU A 48 -3.36 -25.43 1.30
C LEU A 48 -3.38 -24.02 0.73
N VAL A 49 -2.64 -23.08 1.35
CA VAL A 49 -2.64 -21.65 0.96
C VAL A 49 -1.35 -21.22 0.25
N ALA A 50 -0.38 -22.11 0.11
CA ALA A 50 0.85 -21.81 -0.61
C ALA A 50 0.55 -21.46 -2.07
N GLY A 51 1.03 -20.28 -2.50
CA GLY A 51 0.78 -19.76 -3.84
C GLY A 51 -0.55 -19.05 -4.04
N CYS A 52 -1.47 -19.08 -3.06
CA CYS A 52 -2.68 -18.27 -3.12
C CYS A 52 -2.33 -16.79 -3.15
N ARG A 53 -3.10 -16.04 -3.93
CA ARG A 53 -3.03 -14.58 -4.01
C ARG A 53 -4.34 -13.99 -3.49
N PRO A 54 -4.34 -12.79 -2.89
CA PRO A 54 -5.57 -12.11 -2.57
C PRO A 54 -6.42 -11.94 -3.84
N ASP A 55 -7.70 -12.26 -3.73
CA ASP A 55 -8.67 -11.99 -4.76
C ASP A 55 -9.05 -10.51 -4.65
N ALA A 56 -8.46 -9.69 -5.49
CA ALA A 56 -8.61 -8.24 -5.45
C ALA A 56 -8.70 -7.69 -6.88
N GLU A 57 -9.93 -7.38 -7.29
CA GLU A 57 -10.23 -6.81 -8.61
C GLU A 57 -9.94 -5.31 -8.68
N VAL A 58 -9.85 -4.65 -7.53
CA VAL A 58 -9.54 -3.22 -7.44
C VAL A 58 -8.05 -3.02 -7.13
N ALA A 59 -7.38 -2.21 -7.93
CA ALA A 59 -6.01 -1.79 -7.66
C ALA A 59 -5.96 -0.30 -7.32
N PHE A 60 -5.14 0.05 -6.34
CA PHE A 60 -4.81 1.43 -5.99
C PHE A 60 -3.34 1.68 -6.29
N LEU A 61 -3.04 2.71 -7.08
CA LEU A 61 -1.67 3.13 -7.29
C LEU A 61 -1.20 4.01 -6.14
N TYR A 62 -0.13 3.57 -5.50
CA TYR A 62 0.57 4.28 -4.45
C TYR A 62 1.89 4.84 -4.96
N SER A 63 2.24 6.06 -4.56
CA SER A 63 3.48 6.71 -4.97
C SER A 63 4.20 7.33 -3.77
N LEU A 64 5.33 6.76 -3.40
CA LEU A 64 6.18 7.29 -2.34
C LEU A 64 6.77 8.67 -2.69
N PRO A 65 7.25 8.94 -3.94
CA PRO A 65 7.67 10.28 -4.34
C PRO A 65 6.57 11.33 -4.18
N ASN A 66 5.32 11.02 -4.56
CA ASN A 66 4.20 11.95 -4.38
C ASN A 66 3.86 12.17 -2.90
N ARG A 67 3.98 11.15 -2.07
CA ARG A 67 3.81 11.29 -0.62
C ARG A 67 4.86 12.24 -0.03
N TRP A 68 6.12 12.09 -0.41
CA TRP A 68 7.19 12.99 0.04
C TRP A 68 7.02 14.42 -0.45
N LEU A 69 6.62 14.60 -1.71
CA LEU A 69 6.31 15.93 -2.25
C LEU A 69 5.19 16.59 -1.44
N MET A 70 4.06 15.90 -1.25
CA MET A 70 2.91 16.43 -0.52
C MET A 70 3.16 16.61 0.98
N GLN A 71 4.16 15.95 1.54
CA GLN A 71 4.61 16.21 2.91
C GLN A 71 5.35 17.55 3.04
N LYS A 72 6.08 17.95 1.99
CA LYS A 72 6.85 19.20 1.96
C LYS A 72 6.05 20.38 1.38
N TYR A 73 5.17 20.09 0.43
CA TYR A 73 4.31 21.07 -0.24
C TYR A 73 2.85 20.57 -0.18
N PRO A 74 2.23 20.60 1.01
CA PRO A 74 0.90 20.02 1.20
C PRO A 74 -0.16 20.77 0.40
N PRO A 75 -0.98 20.07 -0.40
CA PRO A 75 -2.12 20.69 -1.10
C PRO A 75 -3.36 20.84 -0.22
N LEU A 76 -3.36 20.26 0.97
CA LEU A 76 -4.45 20.34 1.95
C LEU A 76 -4.03 21.11 3.19
N ALA A 77 -5.02 21.69 3.87
CA ALA A 77 -4.85 22.31 5.17
C ALA A 77 -5.25 21.33 6.28
N ALA A 78 -4.48 21.34 7.37
CA ALA A 78 -4.84 20.68 8.61
C ALA A 78 -6.03 21.36 9.29
N ALA A 79 -6.66 20.69 10.25
CA ALA A 79 -7.80 21.22 11.00
C ALA A 79 -7.53 22.59 11.67
N GLY A 80 -6.26 22.89 12.01
CA GLY A 80 -5.82 24.18 12.54
C GLY A 80 -5.53 25.27 11.50
N GLY A 81 -5.80 25.04 10.21
CA GLY A 81 -5.63 26.01 9.12
C GLY A 81 -4.23 26.10 8.52
N GLY A 82 -3.23 25.41 9.07
CA GLY A 82 -1.88 25.33 8.51
C GLY A 82 -1.73 24.22 7.46
N PRO A 83 -0.57 24.13 6.75
CA PRO A 83 -0.28 23.05 5.81
C PRO A 83 -0.37 21.68 6.49
N ASP A 84 -1.02 20.70 5.84
CA ASP A 84 -1.13 19.36 6.37
C ASP A 84 -0.05 18.42 5.79
N PRO A 85 1.00 18.05 6.55
CA PRO A 85 2.05 17.15 6.06
C PRO A 85 1.55 15.74 5.78
N ARG A 86 0.31 15.39 6.16
CA ARG A 86 -0.34 14.11 5.84
C ARG A 86 -1.32 14.22 4.66
N ALA A 87 -1.20 15.29 3.86
CA ALA A 87 -2.10 15.55 2.74
C ALA A 87 -2.22 14.37 1.76
N TYR A 88 -1.14 13.63 1.51
CA TYR A 88 -1.19 12.44 0.66
C TYR A 88 -2.12 11.36 1.24
N ASP A 89 -2.00 11.08 2.52
CA ASP A 89 -2.85 10.10 3.21
C ASP A 89 -4.31 10.60 3.28
N GLY A 90 -4.49 11.92 3.44
CA GLY A 90 -5.80 12.60 3.39
C GLY A 90 -6.49 12.53 2.02
N ILE A 91 -5.73 12.43 0.93
CA ILE A 91 -6.26 12.21 -0.41
C ILE A 91 -6.47 10.70 -0.67
N PHE A 92 -5.49 9.88 -0.39
CA PHE A 92 -5.51 8.44 -0.67
C PHE A 92 -6.57 7.69 0.16
N GLY A 93 -6.63 8.00 1.46
CA GLY A 93 -7.45 7.29 2.43
C GLY A 93 -8.95 7.25 2.09
N PRO A 94 -9.60 8.37 1.73
CA PRO A 94 -11.01 8.38 1.37
C PRO A 94 -11.36 7.50 0.15
N PHE A 95 -10.50 7.45 -0.87
CA PHE A 95 -10.71 6.54 -2.01
C PHE A 95 -10.64 5.08 -1.58
N TYR A 96 -9.61 4.73 -0.79
CA TYR A 96 -9.46 3.38 -0.26
C TYR A 96 -10.62 3.01 0.66
N ARG A 97 -11.02 3.93 1.54
CA ARG A 97 -12.15 3.74 2.45
C ARG A 97 -13.45 3.50 1.69
N GLY A 98 -13.70 4.24 0.61
CA GLY A 98 -14.88 4.04 -0.23
C GLY A 98 -14.96 2.64 -0.82
N ALA A 99 -13.84 2.10 -1.32
CA ALA A 99 -13.79 0.72 -1.81
C ALA A 99 -14.00 -0.30 -0.67
N PHE A 100 -13.38 -0.07 0.49
CA PHE A 100 -13.55 -0.93 1.66
C PHE A 100 -15.00 -0.96 2.16
N ASP A 101 -15.65 0.20 2.28
CA ASP A 101 -17.05 0.32 2.74
C ASP A 101 -18.03 -0.28 1.72
N ALA A 102 -17.63 -0.33 0.43
CA ALA A 102 -18.38 -1.03 -0.62
C ALA A 102 -18.17 -2.55 -0.61
N GLY A 103 -17.35 -3.09 0.30
CA GLY A 103 -17.04 -4.52 0.38
C GLY A 103 -16.10 -5.03 -0.72
N LEU A 104 -15.39 -4.13 -1.42
CA LEU A 104 -14.47 -4.51 -2.50
C LEU A 104 -13.09 -4.88 -1.93
N SER A 105 -12.60 -6.04 -2.34
CA SER A 105 -11.21 -6.41 -2.08
C SER A 105 -10.27 -5.57 -2.93
N SER A 106 -9.31 -4.94 -2.27
CA SER A 106 -8.43 -3.98 -2.93
C SER A 106 -6.96 -4.32 -2.72
N ARG A 107 -6.15 -4.04 -3.75
CA ARG A 107 -4.70 -4.18 -3.72
C ARG A 107 -4.03 -2.83 -3.87
N ILE A 108 -3.10 -2.51 -2.97
CA ILE A 108 -2.26 -1.33 -3.10
C ILE A 108 -0.97 -1.72 -3.81
N LEU A 109 -0.67 -1.06 -4.91
CA LEU A 109 0.52 -1.31 -5.73
C LEU A 109 1.34 -0.04 -5.89
N HIS A 110 2.65 -0.17 -5.80
CA HIS A 110 3.53 0.93 -6.18
C HIS A 110 3.42 1.19 -7.69
N SER A 111 3.30 2.46 -8.10
CA SER A 111 3.11 2.80 -9.52
C SER A 111 4.18 2.21 -10.43
N GLN A 112 5.46 2.24 -10.01
CA GLN A 112 6.56 1.62 -10.74
C GLN A 112 6.39 0.09 -10.93
N LYS A 113 5.73 -0.58 -9.98
CA LYS A 113 5.47 -2.02 -10.07
C LYS A 113 4.32 -2.32 -11.01
N ALA A 114 3.27 -1.50 -11.00
CA ALA A 114 2.13 -1.68 -11.89
C ALA A 114 2.54 -1.59 -13.37
N THR A 115 3.35 -0.60 -13.72
CA THR A 115 3.81 -0.37 -15.10
C THR A 115 4.77 -1.45 -15.66
N THR A 116 5.20 -2.41 -14.84
CA THR A 116 5.95 -3.58 -15.34
C THR A 116 5.05 -4.63 -16.01
N THR A 117 3.74 -4.53 -15.84
CA THR A 117 2.75 -5.42 -16.47
C THR A 117 2.15 -4.72 -17.69
N HIS A 118 1.92 -5.45 -18.77
CA HIS A 118 1.28 -4.89 -19.94
C HIS A 118 -0.13 -4.37 -19.60
N PRO A 119 -0.55 -3.17 -20.06
CA PRO A 119 -1.82 -2.54 -19.68
C PRO A 119 -3.04 -3.44 -19.86
N ALA A 120 -3.15 -4.17 -20.97
CA ALA A 120 -4.26 -5.08 -21.23
C ALA A 120 -4.29 -6.29 -20.26
N GLU A 121 -3.13 -6.84 -19.94
CA GLU A 121 -3.01 -7.93 -18.94
C GLU A 121 -3.40 -7.43 -17.54
N PHE A 122 -2.97 -6.20 -17.24
CA PHE A 122 -3.31 -5.57 -15.96
C PHE A 122 -4.82 -5.29 -15.87
N ALA A 123 -5.45 -4.78 -16.95
CA ALA A 123 -6.89 -4.54 -17.02
C ALA A 123 -7.71 -5.82 -16.84
N ALA A 124 -7.24 -6.94 -17.41
CA ALA A 124 -7.89 -8.24 -17.25
C ALA A 124 -7.85 -8.77 -15.81
N SER A 125 -6.77 -8.47 -15.07
CA SER A 125 -6.60 -8.92 -13.67
C SER A 125 -7.11 -7.93 -12.63
N HIS A 126 -7.13 -6.64 -12.96
CA HIS A 126 -7.59 -5.55 -12.11
C HIS A 126 -8.48 -4.61 -12.96
N PRO A 127 -9.76 -4.95 -13.14
CA PRO A 127 -10.66 -4.19 -13.99
C PRO A 127 -10.94 -2.77 -13.50
N LEU A 128 -10.71 -2.48 -12.23
CA LEU A 128 -10.81 -1.14 -11.66
C LEU A 128 -9.47 -0.67 -11.10
N LEU A 129 -8.96 0.43 -11.64
CA LEU A 129 -7.73 1.07 -11.18
C LEU A 129 -8.03 2.47 -10.64
N VAL A 130 -7.58 2.71 -9.41
CA VAL A 130 -7.74 4.00 -8.73
C VAL A 130 -6.37 4.65 -8.54
N VAL A 131 -6.26 5.90 -8.97
CA VAL A 131 -5.03 6.72 -8.91
C VAL A 131 -5.30 7.97 -8.08
N PRO A 132 -5.27 7.88 -6.73
CA PRO A 132 -5.83 8.93 -5.87
C PRO A 132 -5.09 10.25 -5.86
N GLY A 133 -3.79 10.30 -6.16
CA GLY A 133 -3.02 11.53 -6.01
C GLY A 133 -1.61 11.44 -6.59
N HIS A 134 -1.51 11.19 -7.88
CA HIS A 134 -0.24 11.15 -8.61
C HIS A 134 0.08 12.53 -9.21
N TYR A 135 0.39 13.51 -8.36
CA TYR A 135 0.76 14.86 -8.77
C TYR A 135 1.95 14.87 -9.72
N MET A 136 3.06 14.24 -9.29
CA MET A 136 4.19 13.94 -10.17
C MET A 136 3.92 12.62 -10.88
N SER A 137 3.79 12.68 -12.20
CA SER A 137 3.59 11.51 -13.04
C SER A 137 4.56 11.56 -14.20
N PRO A 138 5.48 10.61 -14.33
CA PRO A 138 6.31 10.52 -15.52
C PRO A 138 5.46 10.15 -16.74
N ASP A 139 5.91 10.54 -17.95
CA ASP A 139 5.13 10.37 -19.17
C ASP A 139 4.77 8.91 -19.42
N HIS A 140 5.70 7.98 -19.25
CA HIS A 140 5.44 6.56 -19.42
C HIS A 140 4.34 6.00 -18.49
N LEU A 141 4.10 6.61 -17.33
CA LEU A 141 2.97 6.24 -16.49
C LEU A 141 1.65 6.74 -17.07
N LEU A 142 1.64 7.96 -17.60
CA LEU A 142 0.44 8.54 -18.21
C LEU A 142 0.05 7.76 -19.47
N ASP A 143 1.02 7.42 -20.31
CA ASP A 143 0.81 6.58 -21.50
C ASP A 143 0.27 5.20 -21.08
N TRP A 144 0.86 4.59 -20.05
CA TRP A 144 0.40 3.32 -19.53
C TRP A 144 -1.03 3.37 -18.99
N LEU A 145 -1.42 4.47 -18.31
CA LEU A 145 -2.79 4.67 -17.81
C LEU A 145 -3.79 4.84 -18.95
N ALA A 146 -3.40 5.56 -20.01
CA ALA A 146 -4.20 5.71 -21.21
C ALA A 146 -4.42 4.37 -21.92
N ASP A 147 -3.35 3.58 -22.09
CA ASP A 147 -3.39 2.25 -22.67
C ASP A 147 -4.22 1.28 -21.83
N TYR A 148 -4.14 1.38 -20.48
CA TYR A 148 -4.98 0.61 -19.57
C TYR A 148 -6.47 0.89 -19.80
N ALA A 149 -6.84 2.17 -19.91
CA ALA A 149 -8.23 2.56 -20.15
C ALA A 149 -8.67 2.12 -21.58
N ALA A 150 -7.82 2.28 -22.59
CA ALA A 150 -8.08 1.82 -23.95
C ALA A 150 -8.26 0.30 -24.05
N ALA A 151 -7.60 -0.47 -23.18
CA ALA A 151 -7.76 -1.92 -23.08
C ALA A 151 -9.04 -2.36 -22.33
N GLY A 152 -9.91 -1.43 -21.93
CA GLY A 152 -11.18 -1.70 -21.26
C GLY A 152 -11.13 -1.67 -19.74
N GLY A 153 -10.03 -1.25 -19.14
CA GLY A 153 -9.93 -1.02 -17.69
C GLY A 153 -10.70 0.24 -17.26
N HIS A 154 -11.36 0.18 -16.13
CA HIS A 154 -12.01 1.34 -15.53
C HIS A 154 -11.00 2.13 -14.70
N LEU A 155 -10.74 3.38 -15.12
CA LEU A 155 -9.74 4.25 -14.48
C LEU A 155 -10.44 5.36 -13.67
N VAL A 156 -10.15 5.41 -12.37
CA VAL A 156 -10.56 6.49 -11.47
C VAL A 156 -9.34 7.35 -11.13
N ILE A 157 -9.37 8.60 -11.55
CA ILE A 157 -8.27 9.55 -11.33
C ILE A 157 -8.66 10.52 -10.21
N GLY A 158 -7.82 10.60 -9.18
CA GLY A 158 -7.95 11.55 -8.09
C GLY A 158 -7.37 12.93 -8.44
N PRO A 159 -7.52 13.90 -7.51
CA PRO A 159 -7.17 15.28 -7.75
C PRO A 159 -5.68 15.47 -8.06
N ARG A 160 -5.40 16.36 -9.00
CA ARG A 160 -4.05 16.77 -9.44
C ARG A 160 -3.15 15.65 -9.99
N THR A 161 -3.71 14.52 -10.38
CA THR A 161 -2.94 13.47 -11.07
C THR A 161 -2.43 14.02 -12.42
N GLY A 162 -1.14 13.79 -12.71
CA GLY A 162 -0.52 14.24 -13.96
C GLY A 162 -0.22 15.74 -14.04
N TYR A 163 -0.37 16.50 -12.93
CA TYR A 163 -0.13 17.94 -12.93
C TYR A 163 1.33 18.31 -13.21
N ALA A 164 2.27 17.50 -12.78
CA ALA A 164 3.70 17.72 -12.97
C ALA A 164 4.40 16.46 -13.51
N ASP A 165 5.56 16.67 -14.13
CA ASP A 165 6.45 15.61 -14.55
C ASP A 165 7.16 14.95 -13.34
N HIS A 166 8.09 14.04 -13.63
CA HIS A 166 8.84 13.30 -12.61
C HIS A 166 9.83 14.17 -11.80
N GLU A 167 10.15 15.38 -12.28
CA GLU A 167 10.98 16.38 -11.60
C GLU A 167 10.14 17.49 -10.91
N ALA A 168 8.83 17.29 -10.81
CA ALA A 168 7.87 18.24 -10.25
C ALA A 168 7.72 19.56 -11.05
N ARG A 169 8.10 19.58 -12.33
CA ARG A 169 7.80 20.72 -13.21
C ARG A 169 6.34 20.66 -13.65
N ALA A 170 5.61 21.74 -13.46
CA ALA A 170 4.22 21.82 -13.92
C ALA A 170 4.13 21.64 -15.46
N ARG A 171 3.18 20.84 -15.90
CA ARG A 171 2.92 20.66 -17.33
C ARG A 171 2.23 21.87 -17.90
N THR A 172 2.53 22.18 -19.15
CA THR A 172 1.96 23.34 -19.88
C THR A 172 0.66 23.01 -20.59
N GLY A 173 0.27 21.74 -20.65
CA GLY A 173 -0.96 21.25 -21.28
C GLY A 173 -1.71 20.27 -20.37
N THR A 174 -2.97 20.01 -20.70
CA THR A 174 -3.75 18.92 -20.11
C THR A 174 -3.24 17.58 -20.61
N VAL A 175 -3.17 16.62 -19.73
CA VAL A 175 -2.84 15.20 -20.01
C VAL A 175 -4.10 14.46 -20.33
#